data_131558ee0f1c35ed0ae36e108c12e28c
#
_entry.id   131558ee0f1c35ed0ae36e108c12e28c
#
_cell.length_a   1.000
_cell.length_b   1.000
_cell.length_c   1.000
_cell.angle_alpha   90.00
_cell.angle_beta   90.00
_cell.angle_gamma   90.00
#
_symmetry.space_group_name_H-M   'P 1'
#
loop_
_entity.id
_entity.type
_entity.pdbx_description
1 polymer ?
#
loop_
_entity_poly.entity_id
_entity_poly.type
_entity_poly.pdbx_seq_one_letter_code
_entity_poly.pdbx_strand_id
1 'polypeptide(L)'
;MTTKSITQLSLEQAAWSRNMQAQILQAIDATGQLVVADCIGVDSSTITKMKQPHGTAKHSDIERLCHLLAATGLKVVDKDMKCYDQNHVSWLYGLAKLGMNRSLDVDDFLHADAAMQIAEGTYQPRGAL
;
A
#
# COMPACT_ATOMS: atom_id res chain seq x y z
N MET A 1 29.74 17.18 12.34
CA MET A 1 28.53 16.41 12.11
C MET A 1 27.79 16.99 10.94
N THR A 2 27.79 16.30 9.84
CA THR A 2 27.09 16.74 8.66
C THR A 2 25.59 16.52 8.86
N THR A 3 24.83 17.59 8.90
CA THR A 3 23.36 17.48 8.89
C THR A 3 22.95 16.83 7.59
N LYS A 4 22.44 15.60 7.65
CA LYS A 4 21.94 14.94 6.46
C LYS A 4 20.74 15.72 5.94
N SER A 5 20.88 16.22 4.75
CA SER A 5 19.79 16.89 4.04
C SER A 5 18.75 15.86 3.63
N ILE A 6 17.47 16.26 3.61
CA ILE A 6 16.37 15.46 3.07
C ILE A 6 16.61 15.09 1.60
N THR A 7 17.48 15.82 0.92
CA THR A 7 17.91 15.52 -0.45
C THR A 7 18.65 14.20 -0.58
N GLN A 8 18.96 13.52 0.53
CA GLN A 8 19.60 12.21 0.50
C GLN A 8 18.64 11.03 0.33
N LEU A 9 17.34 11.28 0.35
CA LEU A 9 16.39 10.26 -0.05
C LEU A 9 16.52 10.02 -1.57
N SER A 10 16.44 8.76 -1.98
CA SER A 10 16.37 8.45 -3.40
C SER A 10 15.07 9.02 -3.99
N LEU A 11 15.01 9.15 -5.31
CA LEU A 11 13.79 9.60 -5.99
C LEU A 11 12.60 8.69 -5.65
N GLU A 12 12.84 7.41 -5.55
CA GLU A 12 11.81 6.42 -5.18
C GLU A 12 11.34 6.60 -3.74
N GLN A 13 12.27 6.78 -2.80
CA GLN A 13 11.94 7.03 -1.40
C GLN A 13 11.19 8.35 -1.22
N ALA A 14 11.59 9.38 -1.95
CA ALA A 14 10.90 10.67 -1.92
C ALA A 14 9.46 10.55 -2.46
N ALA A 15 9.24 9.79 -3.51
CA ALA A 15 7.90 9.51 -4.04
C ALA A 15 7.05 8.74 -3.04
N TRP A 16 7.62 7.74 -2.39
CA TRP A 16 6.95 6.99 -1.33
C TRP A 16 6.52 7.89 -0.18
N SER A 17 7.42 8.78 0.26
CA SER A 17 7.12 9.72 1.33
C SER A 17 5.94 10.62 0.96
N ARG A 18 5.92 11.17 -0.25
CA ARG A 18 4.81 12.01 -0.71
C ARG A 18 3.49 11.24 -0.74
N ASN A 19 3.51 10.00 -1.21
CA ASN A 19 2.31 9.16 -1.25
C ASN A 19 1.78 8.86 0.15
N MET A 20 2.66 8.54 1.09
CA MET A 20 2.28 8.32 2.49
C MET A 20 1.71 9.59 3.13
N GLN A 21 2.29 10.75 2.86
CA GLN A 21 1.77 12.03 3.34
C GLN A 21 0.34 12.27 2.85
N ALA A 22 0.11 12.10 1.55
CA ALA A 22 -1.23 12.24 0.96
C ALA A 22 -2.22 11.26 1.59
N GLN A 23 -1.81 10.04 1.80
CA GLN A 23 -2.62 8.98 2.39
C GLN A 23 -3.02 9.33 3.83
N ILE A 24 -2.08 9.80 4.64
CA ILE A 24 -2.33 10.22 6.02
C ILE A 24 -3.27 11.42 6.06
N LEU A 25 -3.03 12.43 5.23
CA LEU A 25 -3.87 13.63 5.18
C LEU A 25 -5.31 13.29 4.75
N GLN A 26 -5.47 12.43 3.77
CA GLN A 26 -6.78 11.95 3.33
C GLN A 26 -7.49 11.16 4.42
N ALA A 27 -6.77 10.33 5.16
CA ALA A 27 -7.32 9.56 6.26
C ALA A 27 -7.80 10.46 7.40
N ILE A 28 -7.06 11.52 7.73
CA ILE A 28 -7.47 12.51 8.72
C ILE A 28 -8.74 13.23 8.28
N ASP A 29 -8.81 13.66 7.02
CA ASP A 29 -9.98 14.33 6.47
C ASP A 29 -11.21 13.41 6.43
N ALA A 30 -11.04 12.17 6.07
CA ALA A 30 -12.12 11.19 6.04
C ALA A 30 -12.68 10.87 7.42
N THR A 31 -11.82 10.78 8.42
CA THR A 31 -12.21 10.51 9.81
C THR A 31 -12.78 11.74 10.51
N GLY A 32 -12.25 12.91 10.17
CA GLY A 32 -12.55 14.17 10.83
C GLY A 32 -11.46 14.55 11.83
N GLN A 33 -10.96 15.77 11.69
CA GLN A 33 -9.84 16.24 12.50
C GLN A 33 -10.14 16.25 13.98
N LEU A 34 -11.37 16.63 14.38
CA LEU A 34 -11.80 16.63 15.78
C LEU A 34 -11.81 15.23 16.37
N VAL A 35 -12.30 14.25 15.61
CA VAL A 35 -12.35 12.85 16.04
C VAL A 35 -10.94 12.30 16.23
N VAL A 36 -10.04 12.59 15.29
CA VAL A 36 -8.65 12.16 15.39
C VAL A 36 -7.98 12.77 16.61
N ALA A 37 -8.18 14.08 16.83
CA ALA A 37 -7.62 14.78 17.98
C ALA A 37 -8.08 14.17 19.31
N ASP A 38 -9.37 13.88 19.44
CA ASP A 38 -9.93 13.22 20.62
C ASP A 38 -9.33 11.84 20.84
N CYS A 39 -9.16 11.08 19.78
CA CYS A 39 -8.60 9.73 19.87
C CYS A 39 -7.15 9.70 20.36
N ILE A 40 -6.35 10.68 19.99
CA ILE A 40 -4.95 10.76 20.41
C ILE A 40 -4.72 11.69 21.61
N GLY A 41 -5.78 12.28 22.15
CA GLY A 41 -5.71 13.07 23.37
C GLY A 41 -5.08 14.46 23.20
N VAL A 42 -5.28 15.09 22.04
CA VAL A 42 -4.77 16.43 21.76
C VAL A 42 -5.87 17.36 21.24
N ASP A 43 -5.58 18.64 21.18
CA ASP A 43 -6.49 19.61 20.58
C ASP A 43 -6.44 19.55 19.06
N SER A 44 -7.54 19.94 18.42
CA SER A 44 -7.61 20.03 16.95
C SER A 44 -6.53 20.95 16.38
N SER A 45 -6.16 22.01 17.10
CA SER A 45 -5.06 22.90 16.71
C SER A 45 -3.72 22.17 16.62
N THR A 46 -3.50 21.16 17.46
CA THR A 46 -2.30 20.33 17.44
C THR A 46 -2.24 19.53 16.14
N ILE A 47 -3.37 18.97 15.69
CA ILE A 47 -3.44 18.27 14.40
C ILE A 47 -3.10 19.23 13.25
N THR A 48 -3.60 20.44 13.28
CA THR A 48 -3.26 21.46 12.27
C THR A 48 -1.77 21.73 12.24
N LYS A 49 -1.13 21.85 13.41
CA LYS A 49 0.32 22.04 13.53
C LYS A 49 1.10 20.84 12.99
N MET A 50 0.59 19.64 13.17
CA MET A 50 1.23 18.43 12.63
C MET A 50 1.18 18.37 11.11
N LYS A 51 0.13 18.93 10.50
CA LYS A 51 -0.05 18.95 9.04
C LYS A 51 0.82 19.99 8.34
N GLN A 52 1.25 21.03 9.04
CA GLN A 52 1.92 22.19 8.46
C GLN A 52 3.26 22.43 9.16
N PRO A 53 4.27 22.93 8.43
CA PRO A 53 5.49 23.40 9.06
C PRO A 53 5.17 24.51 10.05
N HIS A 54 5.77 24.47 11.22
CA HIS A 54 5.60 25.49 12.24
C HIS A 54 6.94 25.96 12.80
N GLY A 55 6.97 27.18 13.30
CA GLY A 55 8.20 27.78 13.79
C GLY A 55 9.23 27.99 12.69
N THR A 56 10.47 27.58 12.93
CA THR A 56 11.55 27.62 11.95
C THR A 56 11.69 26.35 11.15
N ALA A 57 10.83 25.36 11.37
CA ALA A 57 10.88 24.09 10.70
C ALA A 57 10.48 24.24 9.23
N LYS A 58 11.23 23.60 8.34
CA LYS A 58 10.93 23.57 6.89
C LYS A 58 9.89 22.53 6.55
N HIS A 59 9.68 21.56 7.41
CA HIS A 59 8.84 20.38 7.16
C HIS A 59 7.87 20.19 8.32
N SER A 60 6.67 19.72 8.00
CA SER A 60 5.67 19.35 9.02
C SER A 60 6.09 18.07 9.74
N ASP A 61 5.48 17.79 10.88
CA ASP A 61 5.73 16.57 11.63
C ASP A 61 5.34 15.33 10.84
N ILE A 62 4.22 15.38 10.12
CA ILE A 62 3.76 14.29 9.26
C ILE A 62 4.77 14.05 8.12
N GLU A 63 5.29 15.10 7.52
CA GLU A 63 6.30 15.00 6.46
C GLU A 63 7.58 14.34 6.97
N ARG A 64 8.05 14.74 8.14
CA ARG A 64 9.24 14.15 8.77
C ARG A 64 9.03 12.66 9.06
N LEU A 65 7.86 12.31 9.60
CA LEU A 65 7.51 10.93 9.89
C LEU A 65 7.52 10.09 8.59
N CYS A 66 6.93 10.61 7.51
CA CYS A 66 6.91 9.91 6.24
C CYS A 66 8.30 9.75 5.63
N HIS A 67 9.15 10.74 5.78
CA HIS A 67 10.56 10.63 5.36
C HIS A 67 11.30 9.55 6.17
N LEU A 68 11.05 9.48 7.46
CA LEU A 68 11.62 8.45 8.33
C LEU A 68 11.17 7.06 7.89
N LEU A 69 9.89 6.89 7.62
CA LEU A 69 9.34 5.61 7.16
C LEU A 69 9.92 5.20 5.81
N ALA A 70 10.03 6.14 4.88
CA ALA A 70 10.61 5.87 3.57
C ALA A 70 12.10 5.50 3.68
N ALA A 71 12.84 6.21 4.54
CA ALA A 71 14.26 5.95 4.76
C ALA A 71 14.52 4.58 5.38
N THR A 72 13.60 4.09 6.21
CA THR A 72 13.72 2.79 6.88
C THR A 72 13.09 1.65 6.08
N GLY A 73 12.47 1.95 4.95
CA GLY A 73 11.84 0.94 4.10
C GLY A 73 10.45 0.50 4.55
N LEU A 74 9.79 1.28 5.39
CA LEU A 74 8.44 0.97 5.87
C LEU A 74 7.39 1.69 5.04
N LYS A 75 6.22 1.10 4.93
CA LYS A 75 5.05 1.66 4.25
C LYS A 75 3.88 1.83 5.20
N VAL A 76 3.01 2.78 4.87
CA VAL A 76 1.70 2.93 5.50
C VAL A 76 0.66 2.29 4.60
N VAL A 77 -0.19 1.43 5.16
CA VAL A 77 -1.30 0.79 4.45
C VAL A 77 -2.55 0.88 5.32
N ASP A 78 -3.72 0.84 4.68
CA ASP A 78 -4.99 0.79 5.40
C ASP A 78 -5.07 -0.50 6.22
N LYS A 79 -5.71 -0.43 7.39
CA LYS A 79 -5.81 -1.57 8.32
C LYS A 79 -6.47 -2.81 7.69
N ASP A 80 -7.35 -2.61 6.72
CA ASP A 80 -8.08 -3.69 6.07
C ASP A 80 -7.33 -4.31 4.89
N MET A 81 -6.20 -3.72 4.51
CA MET A 81 -5.36 -4.27 3.45
C MET A 81 -4.47 -5.37 4.00
N LYS A 82 -4.38 -6.45 3.25
CA LYS A 82 -3.46 -7.54 3.56
C LYS A 82 -2.15 -7.30 2.82
N CYS A 83 -1.06 -7.40 3.57
CA CYS A 83 0.28 -7.29 3.00
C CYS A 83 0.83 -8.69 2.72
N TYR A 84 1.31 -8.90 1.52
CA TYR A 84 1.94 -10.15 1.12
C TYR A 84 3.39 -9.88 0.72
N ASP A 85 4.25 -10.86 0.97
CA ASP A 85 5.62 -10.81 0.48
C ASP A 85 5.62 -10.72 -1.05
N GLN A 86 6.48 -9.87 -1.58
CA GLN A 86 6.58 -9.64 -3.03
C GLN A 86 6.86 -10.93 -3.80
N ASN A 87 7.70 -11.80 -3.26
CA ASN A 87 8.01 -13.08 -3.88
C ASN A 87 6.78 -13.98 -3.94
N HIS A 88 5.98 -13.99 -2.88
CA HIS A 88 4.75 -14.77 -2.82
C HIS A 88 3.73 -14.29 -3.87
N VAL A 89 3.56 -12.98 -4.00
CA VAL A 89 2.66 -12.39 -5.00
C VAL A 89 3.15 -12.70 -6.41
N SER A 90 4.44 -12.58 -6.67
CA SER A 90 5.04 -12.91 -7.97
C SER A 90 4.81 -14.37 -8.32
N TRP A 91 4.91 -15.24 -7.34
CA TRP A 91 4.69 -16.68 -7.50
C TRP A 91 3.23 -16.98 -7.88
N LEU A 92 2.29 -16.38 -7.15
CA LEU A 92 0.86 -16.52 -7.45
C LEU A 92 0.51 -15.98 -8.84
N TYR A 93 1.09 -14.82 -9.19
CA TYR A 93 0.91 -14.24 -10.51
C TYR A 93 1.44 -15.17 -11.61
N GLY A 94 2.61 -15.77 -11.41
CA GLY A 94 3.19 -16.72 -12.34
C GLY A 94 2.31 -17.96 -12.53
N LEU A 95 1.76 -18.49 -11.44
CA LEU A 95 0.84 -19.63 -11.49
C LEU A 95 -0.46 -19.28 -12.23
N ALA A 96 -1.02 -18.11 -11.94
CA ALA A 96 -2.22 -17.62 -12.62
C ALA A 96 -1.98 -17.46 -14.12
N LYS A 97 -0.84 -16.90 -14.50
CA LYS A 97 -0.46 -16.73 -15.91
C LYS A 97 -0.32 -18.08 -16.63
N LEU A 98 0.30 -19.07 -15.99
CA LEU A 98 0.38 -20.42 -16.54
C LEU A 98 -1.00 -21.04 -16.72
N GLY A 99 -1.88 -20.89 -15.75
CA GLY A 99 -3.26 -21.37 -15.84
C GLY A 99 -4.02 -20.73 -17.00
N MET A 100 -3.89 -19.44 -17.17
CA MET A 100 -4.51 -18.71 -18.28
C MET A 100 -3.98 -19.16 -19.63
N ASN A 101 -2.68 -19.38 -19.76
CA ASN A 101 -2.05 -19.83 -21.01
C ASN A 101 -2.46 -21.25 -21.39
N ARG A 102 -2.83 -22.07 -20.42
CA ARG A 102 -3.29 -23.44 -20.63
C ARG A 102 -4.79 -23.56 -20.86
N SER A 103 -5.54 -22.49 -20.56
CA SER A 103 -6.97 -22.47 -20.78
C SER A 103 -7.25 -22.38 -22.29
N LEU A 104 -8.12 -23.23 -22.81
CA LEU A 104 -8.55 -23.17 -24.19
C LEU A 104 -9.48 -21.99 -24.44
N ASP A 105 -10.17 -21.53 -23.39
CA ASP A 105 -11.12 -20.45 -23.43
C ASP A 105 -11.02 -19.66 -22.12
N VAL A 106 -11.12 -18.33 -22.22
CA VAL A 106 -11.15 -17.46 -21.04
C VAL A 106 -12.33 -17.80 -20.14
N ASP A 107 -13.46 -18.17 -20.71
CA ASP A 107 -14.65 -18.57 -19.97
C ASP A 107 -14.39 -19.80 -19.09
N ASP A 108 -13.63 -20.76 -19.58
CA ASP A 108 -13.26 -21.94 -18.80
C ASP A 108 -12.44 -21.59 -17.56
N PHE A 109 -11.55 -20.61 -17.68
CA PHE A 109 -10.75 -20.13 -16.57
C PHE A 109 -11.56 -19.36 -15.54
N LEU A 110 -12.55 -18.60 -16.00
CA LEU A 110 -13.37 -17.75 -15.14
C LEU A 110 -14.48 -18.51 -14.40
N HIS A 111 -14.81 -19.75 -14.81
CA HIS A 111 -15.80 -20.56 -14.11
C HIS A 111 -15.22 -21.18 -12.85
N ALA A 112 -15.95 -21.01 -11.72
CA ALA A 112 -15.53 -21.56 -10.43
C ALA A 112 -15.34 -23.07 -10.47
N ASP A 113 -16.20 -23.78 -11.18
CA ASP A 113 -16.14 -25.24 -11.32
C ASP A 113 -14.86 -25.68 -12.05
N ALA A 114 -14.48 -24.96 -13.10
CA ALA A 114 -13.24 -25.23 -13.82
C ALA A 114 -12.03 -24.96 -12.91
N ALA A 115 -12.05 -23.89 -12.13
CA ALA A 115 -10.97 -23.58 -11.21
C ALA A 115 -10.82 -24.65 -10.13
N MET A 116 -11.92 -25.16 -9.59
CA MET A 116 -11.91 -26.26 -8.63
C MET A 116 -11.37 -27.54 -9.25
N GLN A 117 -11.79 -27.87 -10.46
CA GLN A 117 -11.32 -29.06 -11.16
C GLN A 117 -9.84 -28.99 -11.46
N ILE A 118 -9.32 -27.84 -11.81
CA ILE A 118 -7.87 -27.62 -12.00
C ILE A 118 -7.13 -27.91 -10.68
N ALA A 119 -7.62 -27.35 -9.56
CA ALA A 119 -7.02 -27.54 -8.26
C ALA A 119 -7.03 -29.00 -7.80
N GLU A 120 -8.08 -29.73 -8.14
CA GLU A 120 -8.24 -31.15 -7.81
C GLU A 120 -7.56 -32.10 -8.83
N GLY A 121 -7.05 -31.55 -9.94
CA GLY A 121 -6.44 -32.35 -11.00
C GLY A 121 -7.45 -33.10 -11.86
N THR A 122 -8.74 -32.77 -11.78
CA THR A 122 -9.82 -33.45 -12.49
C THR A 122 -10.33 -32.67 -13.70
N TYR A 123 -9.79 -31.48 -13.94
CA TYR A 123 -10.24 -30.62 -15.03
C TYR A 123 -9.98 -31.25 -16.39
N GLN A 124 -11.02 -31.27 -17.23
CA GLN A 124 -10.92 -31.65 -18.63
C GLN A 124 -11.40 -30.48 -19.48
N PRO A 125 -10.54 -29.93 -20.37
CA PRO A 125 -10.95 -28.87 -21.29
C PRO A 125 -12.08 -29.31 -22.19
N ARG A 126 -12.97 -28.39 -22.55
CA ARG A 126 -14.04 -28.65 -23.54
C ARG A 126 -13.43 -29.05 -24.88
N GLY A 127 -13.94 -30.09 -25.46
CA GLY A 127 -13.47 -30.59 -26.76
C GLY A 127 -12.27 -31.50 -26.66
N ALA A 128 -11.72 -31.75 -25.50
CA ALA A 128 -10.72 -32.81 -25.30
C ALA A 128 -11.45 -34.15 -25.18
N LEU A 129 -11.26 -34.97 -26.14
CA LEU A 129 -11.74 -36.35 -26.13
C LEU A 129 -10.63 -37.29 -25.72
#